data_784a77986a1e3673463edba016930b09
#
_entry.id   784a77986a1e3673463edba016930b09
#
_cell.length_a   1.000
_cell.length_b   1.000
_cell.length_c   1.000
_cell.angle_alpha   90.00
_cell.angle_beta   90.00
_cell.angle_gamma   90.00
#
_symmetry.space_group_name_H-M   'P 1'
#
loop_
_entity.id
_entity.type
_entity.pdbx_description
1 polymer ?
#
loop_
_entity_poly.entity_id
_entity_poly.type
_entity_poly.pdbx_seq_one_letter_code
_entity_poly.pdbx_strand_id
1 'polypeptide(L)'
;MAPTFITLWIGNNDVLGYATSGGTSPAAPTSVGQFQQLYGGIVQGLQQYIAVSGAKVAVANIPSVTAIPFFTTVGSQIAAGLPWAQLPLGFVYQKAGESGIGSGSASQSNMASGQILVTLRGSSYASLIGQPTGKFYKDNKFPALPAGIDTTKPFGVHPQNPFPNAFVLDADEIATAQNTVASYNAHIASLANANGYALVDINTAFNTYRQNDLDGTIVNGITFKTTYVSGGLFSLDGVHPTSQAHGIIANEFIKAINAKFGAKIQPIDVSAIPGSLYFQGKVSYKNGYPIIPKEVLDNVLF
;
A
#
# COMPACT_ATOMS: atom_id res chain seq x y z
N MET A 1 21.36 -25.76 -14.12
CA MET A 1 21.71 -25.85 -12.67
C MET A 1 20.42 -26.08 -11.92
N ALA A 2 20.36 -27.05 -11.01
CA ALA A 2 19.18 -27.25 -10.16
C ALA A 2 19.34 -26.40 -8.89
N PRO A 3 18.39 -25.51 -8.55
CA PRO A 3 18.46 -24.75 -7.31
C PRO A 3 18.37 -25.68 -6.09
N THR A 4 19.17 -25.39 -5.08
CA THR A 4 19.16 -26.11 -3.79
C THR A 4 18.29 -25.41 -2.76
N PHE A 5 17.92 -24.16 -3.03
CA PHE A 5 17.06 -23.33 -2.21
C PHE A 5 16.14 -22.47 -3.09
N ILE A 6 14.88 -22.32 -2.70
CA ILE A 6 13.87 -21.54 -3.42
C ILE A 6 13.19 -20.57 -2.44
N THR A 7 13.03 -19.32 -2.84
CA THR A 7 12.18 -18.35 -2.15
C THR A 7 10.94 -18.07 -2.98
N LEU A 8 9.77 -18.03 -2.33
CA LEU A 8 8.49 -17.69 -2.96
C LEU A 8 7.84 -16.55 -2.19
N TRP A 9 7.68 -15.41 -2.85
CA TRP A 9 6.96 -14.27 -2.30
C TRP A 9 6.12 -13.62 -3.39
N ILE A 10 4.86 -13.99 -3.44
CA ILE A 10 3.88 -13.56 -4.44
C ILE A 10 2.52 -13.34 -3.79
N GLY A 11 1.61 -12.66 -4.49
CA GLY A 11 0.24 -12.40 -4.06
C GLY A 11 -0.01 -10.95 -3.66
N ASN A 12 1.03 -10.11 -3.53
CA ASN A 12 0.86 -8.69 -3.19
C ASN A 12 0.00 -7.96 -4.24
N ASN A 13 0.28 -8.19 -5.53
CA ASN A 13 -0.39 -7.52 -6.63
C ASN A 13 -1.85 -7.95 -6.81
N ASP A 14 -2.21 -9.14 -6.30
CA ASP A 14 -3.59 -9.63 -6.32
C ASP A 14 -4.56 -8.74 -5.51
N VAL A 15 -4.05 -7.94 -4.59
CA VAL A 15 -4.82 -6.99 -3.78
C VAL A 15 -4.42 -5.54 -4.07
N LEU A 16 -3.15 -5.30 -4.35
CA LEU A 16 -2.59 -3.95 -4.50
C LEU A 16 -3.26 -3.17 -5.64
N GLY A 17 -3.52 -3.81 -6.79
CA GLY A 17 -4.18 -3.18 -7.92
C GLY A 17 -5.58 -2.65 -7.58
N TYR A 18 -6.38 -3.43 -6.86
CA TYR A 18 -7.67 -3.00 -6.33
C TYR A 18 -7.52 -1.79 -5.39
N ALA A 19 -6.63 -1.88 -4.40
CA ALA A 19 -6.45 -0.81 -3.43
C ALA A 19 -5.95 0.50 -4.09
N THR A 20 -4.97 0.42 -5.00
CA THR A 20 -4.39 1.61 -5.64
C THR A 20 -5.32 2.30 -6.64
N SER A 21 -6.36 1.60 -7.10
CA SER A 21 -7.42 2.18 -7.93
C SER A 21 -8.54 2.86 -7.13
N GLY A 22 -8.46 2.89 -5.80
CA GLY A 22 -9.54 3.39 -4.95
C GLY A 22 -10.76 2.47 -4.99
N GLY A 23 -10.57 1.16 -5.06
CA GLY A 23 -11.66 0.19 -5.16
C GLY A 23 -12.42 0.21 -6.50
N THR A 24 -11.98 1.02 -7.48
CA THR A 24 -12.69 1.26 -8.74
C THR A 24 -12.21 0.41 -9.91
N SER A 25 -11.21 -0.42 -9.72
CA SER A 25 -10.73 -1.32 -10.75
C SER A 25 -11.88 -2.20 -11.26
N PRO A 26 -11.98 -2.48 -12.58
CA PRO A 26 -12.92 -3.48 -13.07
C PRO A 26 -12.67 -4.86 -12.45
N ALA A 27 -11.49 -5.08 -11.86
CA ALA A 27 -11.15 -6.28 -11.13
C ALA A 27 -11.20 -6.00 -9.61
N ALA A 28 -12.12 -6.65 -8.90
CA ALA A 28 -11.98 -6.89 -7.47
C ALA A 28 -10.63 -7.57 -7.18
N PRO A 29 -10.15 -7.62 -5.93
CA PRO A 29 -9.01 -8.46 -5.60
C PRO A 29 -9.23 -9.87 -6.14
N THR A 30 -8.17 -10.56 -6.56
CA THR A 30 -8.29 -11.98 -6.94
C THR A 30 -9.09 -12.71 -5.86
N SER A 31 -10.14 -13.44 -6.24
CA SER A 31 -10.98 -14.08 -5.23
C SER A 31 -10.16 -15.06 -4.39
N VAL A 32 -10.52 -15.20 -3.10
CA VAL A 32 -9.81 -16.10 -2.17
C VAL A 32 -9.73 -17.52 -2.75
N GLY A 33 -10.82 -18.03 -3.33
CA GLY A 33 -10.83 -19.36 -3.95
C GLY A 33 -9.88 -19.48 -5.15
N GLN A 34 -9.84 -18.46 -6.00
CA GLN A 34 -8.93 -18.43 -7.14
C GLN A 34 -7.47 -18.33 -6.71
N PHE A 35 -7.16 -17.48 -5.74
CA PHE A 35 -5.82 -17.39 -5.16
C PHE A 35 -5.38 -18.72 -4.56
N GLN A 36 -6.24 -19.38 -3.80
CA GLN A 36 -5.98 -20.69 -3.19
C GLN A 36 -5.66 -21.75 -4.25
N GLN A 37 -6.42 -21.76 -5.34
CA GLN A 37 -6.19 -22.69 -6.44
C GLN A 37 -4.85 -22.41 -7.14
N LEU A 38 -4.55 -21.17 -7.49
CA LEU A 38 -3.33 -20.79 -8.20
C LEU A 38 -2.08 -21.00 -7.32
N TYR A 39 -2.12 -20.51 -6.08
CA TYR A 39 -1.02 -20.65 -5.13
C TYR A 39 -0.78 -22.13 -4.78
N GLY A 40 -1.85 -22.89 -4.59
CA GLY A 40 -1.78 -24.34 -4.37
C GLY A 40 -1.14 -25.08 -5.56
N GLY A 41 -1.46 -24.70 -6.79
CA GLY A 41 -0.83 -25.24 -7.99
C GLY A 41 0.67 -24.97 -8.05
N ILE A 42 1.11 -23.76 -7.66
CA ILE A 42 2.54 -23.44 -7.57
C ILE A 42 3.22 -24.31 -6.51
N VAL A 43 2.61 -24.45 -5.34
CA VAL A 43 3.16 -25.28 -4.26
C VAL A 43 3.25 -26.75 -4.67
N GLN A 44 2.25 -27.28 -5.39
CA GLN A 44 2.30 -28.63 -5.94
C GLN A 44 3.45 -28.83 -6.94
N GLY A 45 3.69 -27.86 -7.81
CA GLY A 45 4.86 -27.87 -8.70
C GLY A 45 6.18 -27.84 -7.94
N LEU A 46 6.28 -27.05 -6.88
CA LEU A 46 7.44 -27.04 -5.99
C LEU A 46 7.66 -28.39 -5.30
N GLN A 47 6.61 -29.03 -4.83
CA GLN A 47 6.71 -30.37 -4.20
C GLN A 47 7.31 -31.41 -5.16
N GLN A 48 6.84 -31.42 -6.42
CA GLN A 48 7.37 -32.34 -7.43
C GLN A 48 8.86 -32.08 -7.68
N TYR A 49 9.26 -30.80 -7.76
CA TYR A 49 10.67 -30.44 -7.93
C TYR A 49 11.53 -30.84 -6.72
N ILE A 50 11.04 -30.56 -5.50
CA ILE A 50 11.73 -30.83 -4.24
C ILE A 50 11.92 -32.33 -4.04
N ALA A 51 10.96 -33.16 -4.44
CA ALA A 51 11.05 -34.63 -4.35
C ALA A 51 12.27 -35.19 -5.10
N VAL A 52 12.71 -34.51 -6.15
CA VAL A 52 13.88 -34.92 -6.96
C VAL A 52 15.15 -34.20 -6.54
N SER A 53 15.05 -32.88 -6.24
CA SER A 53 16.24 -32.05 -5.99
C SER A 53 16.66 -31.97 -4.52
N GLY A 54 15.78 -32.27 -3.59
CA GLY A 54 16.01 -32.07 -2.16
C GLY A 54 16.09 -30.60 -1.74
N ALA A 55 15.71 -29.66 -2.62
CA ALA A 55 15.75 -28.23 -2.35
C ALA A 55 14.92 -27.84 -1.12
N LYS A 56 15.36 -26.82 -0.39
CA LYS A 56 14.61 -26.22 0.70
C LYS A 56 13.81 -25.02 0.19
N VAL A 57 12.70 -24.71 0.85
CA VAL A 57 11.82 -23.62 0.43
C VAL A 57 11.54 -22.69 1.61
N ALA A 58 11.58 -21.38 1.34
CA ALA A 58 11.04 -20.35 2.20
C ALA A 58 9.93 -19.61 1.45
N VAL A 59 8.78 -19.43 2.10
CA VAL A 59 7.65 -18.65 1.57
C VAL A 59 7.37 -17.47 2.45
N ALA A 60 7.08 -16.31 1.87
CA ALA A 60 6.69 -15.13 2.63
C ALA A 60 5.19 -14.85 2.49
N ASN A 61 4.58 -14.39 3.58
CA ASN A 61 3.22 -13.89 3.56
C ASN A 61 3.17 -12.43 3.06
N ILE A 62 1.96 -11.92 2.85
CA ILE A 62 1.68 -10.61 2.26
C ILE A 62 1.58 -9.56 3.37
N PRO A 63 2.31 -8.43 3.30
CA PRO A 63 2.16 -7.33 4.25
C PRO A 63 0.79 -6.64 4.10
N SER A 64 0.43 -5.79 5.07
CA SER A 64 -0.78 -4.97 4.98
C SER A 64 -0.66 -3.96 3.84
N VAL A 65 -1.35 -4.22 2.71
CA VAL A 65 -1.26 -3.37 1.51
C VAL A 65 -1.84 -1.97 1.72
N THR A 66 -2.83 -1.79 2.58
CA THR A 66 -3.43 -0.48 2.88
C THR A 66 -2.62 0.37 3.86
N ALA A 67 -1.54 -0.18 4.39
CA ALA A 67 -0.76 0.43 5.46
C ALA A 67 0.55 1.08 4.98
N ILE A 68 0.81 1.05 3.67
CA ILE A 68 1.99 1.66 3.05
C ILE A 68 1.80 3.17 2.84
N PRO A 69 2.90 3.95 2.72
CA PRO A 69 2.83 5.41 2.56
C PRO A 69 1.94 5.90 1.42
N PHE A 70 1.81 5.12 0.36
CA PHE A 70 0.92 5.42 -0.76
C PHE A 70 -0.52 5.72 -0.32
N PHE A 71 -0.99 5.10 0.76
CA PHE A 71 -2.34 5.31 1.29
C PHE A 71 -2.37 6.18 2.54
N THR A 72 -1.33 6.13 3.38
CA THR A 72 -1.38 6.75 4.71
C THR A 72 -0.96 8.22 4.73
N THR A 73 -0.35 8.72 3.65
CA THR A 73 0.26 10.06 3.63
C THR A 73 -0.78 11.17 3.44
N VAL A 74 -1.57 11.12 2.37
CA VAL A 74 -2.43 12.24 1.96
C VAL A 74 -3.62 12.44 2.90
N GLY A 75 -4.24 11.33 3.34
CA GLY A 75 -5.38 11.39 4.27
C GLY A 75 -5.03 12.08 5.58
N SER A 76 -3.87 11.76 6.17
CA SER A 76 -3.41 12.41 7.41
C SER A 76 -3.09 13.89 7.22
N GLN A 77 -2.57 14.28 6.05
CA GLN A 77 -2.34 15.69 5.71
C GLN A 77 -3.65 16.46 5.54
N ILE A 78 -4.67 15.85 4.90
CA ILE A 78 -6.02 16.42 4.82
C ILE A 78 -6.58 16.60 6.24
N ALA A 79 -6.46 15.59 7.11
CA ALA A 79 -6.92 15.65 8.49
C ALA A 79 -6.28 16.81 9.28
N ALA A 80 -5.00 17.08 9.05
CA ALA A 80 -4.27 18.15 9.72
C ALA A 80 -4.54 19.55 9.12
N GLY A 81 -4.84 19.65 7.82
CA GLY A 81 -4.83 20.91 7.08
C GLY A 81 -6.19 21.55 6.81
N LEU A 82 -7.30 20.80 6.89
CA LEU A 82 -8.62 21.38 6.60
C LEU A 82 -9.20 22.17 7.78
N PRO A 83 -9.95 23.26 7.51
CA PRO A 83 -10.65 24.04 8.54
C PRO A 83 -11.97 23.34 8.97
N TRP A 84 -11.86 22.20 9.62
CA TRP A 84 -12.97 21.28 9.92
C TRP A 84 -14.18 21.91 10.59
N ALA A 85 -13.96 22.91 11.46
CA ALA A 85 -15.05 23.63 12.12
C ALA A 85 -15.96 24.40 11.14
N GLN A 86 -15.48 24.66 9.92
CA GLN A 86 -16.21 25.38 8.87
C GLN A 86 -16.80 24.43 7.82
N LEU A 87 -16.61 23.13 7.97
CA LEU A 87 -17.01 22.11 7.02
C LEU A 87 -18.12 21.22 7.61
N PRO A 88 -19.40 21.60 7.50
CA PRO A 88 -20.49 20.86 8.14
C PRO A 88 -20.65 19.43 7.61
N LEU A 89 -20.23 19.17 6.39
CA LEU A 89 -20.24 17.82 5.78
C LEU A 89 -18.87 17.12 5.87
N GLY A 90 -17.84 17.81 6.36
CA GLY A 90 -16.48 17.30 6.39
C GLY A 90 -15.87 17.14 5.00
N PHE A 91 -15.02 16.12 4.84
CA PHE A 91 -14.46 15.72 3.56
C PHE A 91 -15.47 14.87 2.80
N VAL A 92 -15.91 15.38 1.63
CA VAL A 92 -16.91 14.73 0.79
C VAL A 92 -16.23 14.03 -0.39
N TYR A 93 -16.52 12.76 -0.57
CA TYR A 93 -15.94 11.94 -1.61
C TYR A 93 -17.01 11.12 -2.33
N GLN A 94 -16.66 10.63 -3.52
CA GLN A 94 -17.49 9.72 -4.29
C GLN A 94 -17.16 8.28 -3.88
N LYS A 95 -18.19 7.47 -3.62
CA LYS A 95 -18.02 6.03 -3.35
C LYS A 95 -17.79 5.23 -4.63
N ALA A 96 -17.03 4.14 -4.53
CA ALA A 96 -16.87 3.21 -5.64
C ALA A 96 -18.23 2.63 -6.09
N GLY A 97 -18.36 2.45 -7.39
CA GLY A 97 -19.62 1.95 -8.00
C GLY A 97 -20.73 3.00 -8.13
N GLU A 98 -20.57 4.19 -7.54
CA GLU A 98 -21.50 5.30 -7.68
C GLU A 98 -20.96 6.35 -8.66
N SER A 99 -21.84 7.05 -9.36
CA SER A 99 -21.49 8.06 -10.34
C SER A 99 -22.08 9.42 -9.97
N GLY A 100 -21.38 10.50 -10.34
CA GLY A 100 -21.84 11.87 -10.15
C GLY A 100 -21.54 12.40 -8.76
N ILE A 101 -22.58 12.74 -8.01
CA ILE A 101 -22.48 13.43 -6.72
C ILE A 101 -21.83 12.59 -5.62
N GLY A 102 -21.23 13.24 -4.64
CA GLY A 102 -20.59 12.60 -3.49
C GLY A 102 -21.62 11.93 -2.58
N SER A 103 -21.34 10.69 -2.24
CA SER A 103 -22.18 9.83 -1.39
C SER A 103 -21.51 9.48 -0.07
N GLY A 104 -20.19 9.70 0.05
CA GLY A 104 -19.42 9.53 1.27
C GLY A 104 -18.99 10.84 1.89
N SER A 105 -18.93 10.85 3.23
CA SER A 105 -18.34 11.95 3.98
C SER A 105 -17.48 11.43 5.13
N ALA A 106 -16.44 12.19 5.47
CA ALA A 106 -15.52 11.82 6.53
C ALA A 106 -15.24 13.01 7.44
N SER A 107 -15.20 12.75 8.74
CA SER A 107 -14.76 13.71 9.75
C SER A 107 -13.22 13.76 9.81
N GLN A 108 -12.69 14.75 10.52
CA GLN A 108 -11.26 14.83 10.82
C GLN A 108 -10.75 13.52 11.47
N SER A 109 -11.51 12.98 12.43
CA SER A 109 -11.14 11.76 13.13
C SER A 109 -11.11 10.54 12.22
N ASN A 110 -12.05 10.41 11.27
CA ASN A 110 -12.03 9.31 10.30
C ASN A 110 -10.77 9.36 9.42
N MET A 111 -10.40 10.56 8.97
CA MET A 111 -9.19 10.76 8.16
C MET A 111 -7.91 10.51 8.97
N ALA A 112 -7.84 11.04 10.20
CA ALA A 112 -6.68 10.89 11.07
C ALA A 112 -6.45 9.44 11.54
N SER A 113 -7.52 8.68 11.76
CA SER A 113 -7.45 7.27 12.18
C SER A 113 -7.22 6.29 11.01
N GLY A 114 -7.24 6.77 9.75
CA GLY A 114 -7.09 5.91 8.58
C GLY A 114 -8.34 5.07 8.27
N GLN A 115 -9.52 5.45 8.75
CA GLN A 115 -10.79 4.85 8.34
C GLN A 115 -11.18 5.26 6.91
N ILE A 116 -10.64 6.38 6.45
CA ILE A 116 -10.67 6.81 5.07
C ILE A 116 -9.23 7.07 4.64
N LEU A 117 -8.81 6.45 3.57
CA LEU A 117 -7.47 6.61 3.01
C LEU A 117 -7.54 7.39 1.70
N VAL A 118 -6.52 8.20 1.45
CA VAL A 118 -6.38 8.94 0.18
C VAL A 118 -5.04 8.58 -0.43
N THR A 119 -5.07 8.07 -1.66
CA THR A 119 -3.87 7.63 -2.37
C THR A 119 -2.92 8.78 -2.66
N LEU A 120 -1.62 8.52 -2.80
CA LEU A 120 -0.64 9.53 -3.23
C LEU A 120 -1.01 10.17 -4.57
N ARG A 121 -1.71 9.45 -5.46
CA ARG A 121 -2.22 10.01 -6.74
C ARG A 121 -3.21 11.15 -6.51
N GLY A 122 -3.92 11.15 -5.39
CA GLY A 122 -4.84 12.23 -5.00
C GLY A 122 -4.16 13.49 -4.49
N SER A 123 -2.84 13.48 -4.22
CA SER A 123 -2.14 14.60 -3.59
C SER A 123 -2.25 15.91 -4.37
N SER A 124 -2.18 15.87 -5.71
CA SER A 124 -2.30 17.04 -6.57
C SER A 124 -3.69 17.69 -6.52
N TYR A 125 -4.72 16.92 -6.18
CA TYR A 125 -6.10 17.39 -6.03
C TYR A 125 -6.41 17.76 -4.58
N ALA A 126 -5.74 17.17 -3.60
CA ALA A 126 -5.93 17.51 -2.19
C ALA A 126 -5.67 18.99 -1.90
N SER A 127 -4.69 19.59 -2.58
CA SER A 127 -4.40 21.04 -2.47
C SER A 127 -5.52 21.96 -3.00
N LEU A 128 -6.52 21.41 -3.68
CA LEU A 128 -7.66 22.14 -4.27
C LEU A 128 -8.95 21.99 -3.45
N ILE A 129 -8.92 21.21 -2.37
CA ILE A 129 -10.11 21.02 -1.51
C ILE A 129 -10.61 22.35 -1.00
N GLY A 130 -11.92 22.55 -1.08
CA GLY A 130 -12.59 23.82 -0.71
C GLY A 130 -12.62 24.88 -1.82
N GLN A 131 -11.92 24.69 -2.95
CA GLN A 131 -11.93 25.63 -4.07
C GLN A 131 -12.90 25.18 -5.16
N PRO A 132 -13.63 26.07 -5.83
CA PRO A 132 -14.38 25.75 -7.05
C PRO A 132 -13.40 25.34 -8.15
N THR A 133 -13.46 24.08 -8.60
CA THR A 133 -12.56 23.59 -9.64
C THR A 133 -13.10 22.35 -10.34
N GLY A 134 -12.91 22.27 -11.65
CA GLY A 134 -13.14 21.09 -12.49
C GLY A 134 -11.83 20.42 -12.95
N LYS A 135 -10.71 20.73 -12.27
CA LYS A 135 -9.38 20.27 -12.71
C LYS A 135 -9.30 18.76 -12.89
N PHE A 136 -9.89 17.98 -11.99
CA PHE A 136 -9.90 16.51 -12.11
C PHE A 136 -10.50 16.05 -13.44
N TYR A 137 -11.67 16.54 -13.80
CA TYR A 137 -12.36 16.14 -15.03
C TYR A 137 -11.60 16.57 -16.28
N LYS A 138 -11.01 17.77 -16.23
CA LYS A 138 -10.18 18.29 -17.32
C LYS A 138 -8.91 17.48 -17.53
N ASP A 139 -8.17 17.18 -16.45
CA ASP A 139 -6.92 16.43 -16.51
C ASP A 139 -7.16 15.00 -17.03
N ASN A 140 -8.29 14.41 -16.67
CA ASN A 140 -8.68 13.07 -17.09
C ASN A 140 -9.51 13.04 -18.40
N LYS A 141 -9.56 14.19 -19.12
CA LYS A 141 -10.17 14.31 -20.46
C LYS A 141 -11.62 13.82 -20.53
N PHE A 142 -12.41 14.09 -19.50
CA PHE A 142 -13.83 13.77 -19.53
C PHE A 142 -14.50 14.57 -20.66
N PRO A 143 -15.25 13.92 -21.57
CA PRO A 143 -15.91 14.61 -22.69
C PRO A 143 -17.01 15.55 -22.22
N ALA A 144 -17.64 15.24 -21.07
CA ALA A 144 -18.63 16.07 -20.39
C ALA A 144 -18.54 15.77 -18.89
N LEU A 145 -19.04 16.69 -18.06
CA LEU A 145 -19.14 16.45 -16.62
C LEU A 145 -20.17 15.32 -16.37
N PRO A 146 -19.89 14.41 -15.43
CA PRO A 146 -20.88 13.42 -15.00
C PRO A 146 -22.15 14.08 -14.46
N ALA A 147 -23.29 13.38 -14.58
CA ALA A 147 -24.56 13.88 -14.10
C ALA A 147 -24.50 14.27 -12.62
N GLY A 148 -25.04 15.44 -12.27
CA GLY A 148 -25.05 15.97 -10.91
C GLY A 148 -23.78 16.68 -10.47
N ILE A 149 -22.70 16.65 -11.26
CA ILE A 149 -21.46 17.39 -10.93
C ILE A 149 -21.61 18.87 -11.30
N ASP A 150 -21.28 19.72 -10.34
CA ASP A 150 -21.20 21.18 -10.49
C ASP A 150 -19.82 21.66 -9.98
N THR A 151 -18.92 21.92 -10.89
CA THR A 151 -17.54 22.34 -10.58
C THR A 151 -17.42 23.79 -10.06
N THR A 152 -18.53 24.53 -9.99
CA THR A 152 -18.60 25.84 -9.33
C THR A 152 -18.73 25.71 -7.80
N LYS A 153 -19.07 24.51 -7.31
CA LYS A 153 -19.13 24.20 -5.89
C LYS A 153 -17.74 23.88 -5.33
N PRO A 154 -17.51 24.08 -4.02
CA PRO A 154 -16.23 23.78 -3.38
C PRO A 154 -15.87 22.29 -3.50
N PHE A 155 -14.74 21.98 -4.12
CA PHE A 155 -14.25 20.63 -4.38
C PHE A 155 -13.94 19.86 -3.10
N GLY A 156 -14.34 18.61 -3.01
CA GLY A 156 -14.04 17.70 -1.91
C GLY A 156 -14.74 18.02 -0.58
N VAL A 157 -15.65 19.02 -0.56
CA VAL A 157 -16.43 19.42 0.62
C VAL A 157 -17.89 19.71 0.29
N HIS A 158 -18.29 19.53 -0.97
CA HIS A 158 -19.66 19.69 -1.42
C HIS A 158 -20.10 18.45 -2.23
N PRO A 159 -21.32 17.90 -2.02
CA PRO A 159 -21.76 16.67 -2.69
C PRO A 159 -21.75 16.74 -4.21
N GLN A 160 -21.99 17.90 -4.81
CA GLN A 160 -21.97 18.08 -6.26
C GLN A 160 -20.56 18.29 -6.83
N ASN A 161 -19.52 18.41 -6.00
CA ASN A 161 -18.12 18.44 -6.44
C ASN A 161 -17.25 17.62 -5.49
N PRO A 162 -17.52 16.30 -5.39
CA PRO A 162 -16.83 15.42 -4.45
C PRO A 162 -15.39 15.15 -4.85
N PHE A 163 -14.58 14.71 -3.89
CA PHE A 163 -13.28 14.16 -4.19
C PHE A 163 -13.46 12.82 -4.93
N PRO A 164 -12.71 12.56 -6.00
CA PRO A 164 -12.96 11.38 -6.85
C PRO A 164 -12.67 10.05 -6.14
N ASN A 165 -13.55 9.07 -6.35
CA ASN A 165 -13.42 7.72 -5.80
C ASN A 165 -12.10 7.03 -6.19
N ALA A 166 -11.59 7.25 -7.39
CA ALA A 166 -10.32 6.68 -7.86
C ALA A 166 -9.10 6.99 -6.94
N PHE A 167 -9.25 7.90 -6.01
CA PHE A 167 -8.18 8.30 -5.08
C PHE A 167 -8.54 8.05 -3.61
N VAL A 168 -9.71 7.50 -3.34
CA VAL A 168 -10.19 7.27 -1.96
C VAL A 168 -10.43 5.78 -1.76
N LEU A 169 -10.06 5.29 -0.59
CA LEU A 169 -10.51 4.01 -0.06
C LEU A 169 -11.34 4.30 1.19
N ASP A 170 -12.59 3.92 1.16
CA ASP A 170 -13.45 3.99 2.34
C ASP A 170 -13.32 2.73 3.22
N ALA A 171 -14.06 2.71 4.31
CA ALA A 171 -13.97 1.64 5.30
C ALA A 171 -14.30 0.25 4.70
N ASP A 172 -15.24 0.17 3.75
CA ASP A 172 -15.65 -1.10 3.13
C ASP A 172 -14.57 -1.64 2.20
N GLU A 173 -13.94 -0.75 1.44
CA GLU A 173 -12.84 -1.06 0.53
C GLU A 173 -11.56 -1.43 1.28
N ILE A 174 -11.27 -0.70 2.36
CA ILE A 174 -10.17 -1.04 3.28
C ILE A 174 -10.39 -2.42 3.89
N ALA A 175 -11.60 -2.69 4.40
CA ALA A 175 -11.94 -3.98 4.97
C ALA A 175 -11.85 -5.11 3.92
N THR A 176 -12.28 -4.87 2.68
CA THR A 176 -12.15 -5.82 1.58
C THR A 176 -10.68 -6.17 1.33
N ALA A 177 -9.81 -5.18 1.22
CA ALA A 177 -8.37 -5.42 1.02
C ALA A 177 -7.74 -6.17 2.21
N GLN A 178 -8.04 -5.75 3.43
CA GLN A 178 -7.49 -6.36 4.66
C GLN A 178 -7.95 -7.81 4.85
N ASN A 179 -9.23 -8.09 4.68
CA ASN A 179 -9.80 -9.44 4.81
C ASN A 179 -9.25 -10.38 3.73
N THR A 180 -9.04 -9.87 2.52
CA THR A 180 -8.44 -10.63 1.43
C THR A 180 -7.00 -11.01 1.76
N VAL A 181 -6.18 -10.04 2.21
CA VAL A 181 -4.79 -10.31 2.65
C VAL A 181 -4.77 -11.33 3.79
N ALA A 182 -5.64 -11.18 4.79
CA ALA A 182 -5.72 -12.13 5.92
C ALA A 182 -6.03 -13.55 5.45
N SER A 183 -6.97 -13.69 4.52
CA SER A 183 -7.36 -14.99 3.95
C SER A 183 -6.22 -15.63 3.14
N TYR A 184 -5.51 -14.84 2.35
CA TYR A 184 -4.33 -15.31 1.61
C TYR A 184 -3.22 -15.74 2.55
N ASN A 185 -2.93 -14.95 3.57
CA ASN A 185 -1.89 -15.25 4.55
C ASN A 185 -2.18 -16.52 5.35
N ALA A 186 -3.44 -16.76 5.71
CA ALA A 186 -3.85 -18.00 6.34
C ALA A 186 -3.59 -19.22 5.44
N HIS A 187 -3.89 -19.10 4.13
CA HIS A 187 -3.63 -20.18 3.18
C HIS A 187 -2.12 -20.40 2.95
N ILE A 188 -1.33 -19.33 2.79
CA ILE A 188 0.13 -19.40 2.66
C ILE A 188 0.74 -20.12 3.88
N ALA A 189 0.34 -19.72 5.09
CA ALA A 189 0.82 -20.34 6.33
C ALA A 189 0.44 -21.82 6.43
N SER A 190 -0.79 -22.18 6.06
CA SER A 190 -1.27 -23.56 6.04
C SER A 190 -0.40 -24.44 5.12
N LEU A 191 -0.15 -23.98 3.90
CA LEU A 191 0.67 -24.70 2.93
C LEU A 191 2.14 -24.77 3.35
N ALA A 192 2.69 -23.67 3.90
CA ALA A 192 4.06 -23.67 4.42
C ALA A 192 4.25 -24.71 5.52
N ASN A 193 3.33 -24.77 6.47
CA ASN A 193 3.37 -25.73 7.58
C ASN A 193 3.21 -27.18 7.09
N ALA A 194 2.24 -27.44 6.23
CA ALA A 194 1.96 -28.77 5.68
C ALA A 194 3.15 -29.33 4.89
N ASN A 195 3.94 -28.46 4.26
CA ASN A 195 5.07 -28.86 3.40
C ASN A 195 6.45 -28.69 4.08
N GLY A 196 6.49 -28.30 5.33
CA GLY A 196 7.75 -28.11 6.06
C GLY A 196 8.61 -26.95 5.53
N TYR A 197 8.01 -25.96 4.86
CA TYR A 197 8.68 -24.76 4.38
C TYR A 197 8.98 -23.77 5.53
N ALA A 198 9.97 -22.90 5.34
CA ALA A 198 10.17 -21.78 6.23
C ALA A 198 9.12 -20.71 5.91
N LEU A 199 8.28 -20.35 6.89
CA LEU A 199 7.35 -19.23 6.76
C LEU A 199 8.04 -17.95 7.22
N VAL A 200 8.09 -16.95 6.33
CA VAL A 200 8.60 -15.62 6.61
C VAL A 200 7.41 -14.70 6.85
N ASP A 201 7.21 -14.27 8.09
CA ASP A 201 6.07 -13.44 8.48
C ASP A 201 6.37 -11.95 8.24
N ILE A 202 6.35 -11.55 6.96
CA ILE A 202 6.56 -10.16 6.54
C ILE A 202 5.40 -9.27 7.03
N ASN A 203 4.18 -9.83 7.16
CA ASN A 203 3.03 -9.07 7.66
C ASN A 203 3.27 -8.56 9.09
N THR A 204 3.66 -9.45 9.99
CA THR A 204 3.97 -9.08 11.39
C THR A 204 5.21 -8.17 11.45
N ALA A 205 6.26 -8.48 10.70
CA ALA A 205 7.46 -7.65 10.66
C ALA A 205 7.12 -6.20 10.24
N PHE A 206 6.37 -6.02 9.16
CA PHE A 206 5.95 -4.70 8.69
C PHE A 206 5.07 -3.96 9.72
N ASN A 207 4.12 -4.64 10.34
CA ASN A 207 3.26 -4.05 11.36
C ASN A 207 4.08 -3.58 12.59
N THR A 208 5.16 -4.27 12.95
CA THR A 208 6.06 -3.86 14.03
C THR A 208 6.73 -2.51 13.69
N TYR A 209 7.21 -2.31 12.47
CA TYR A 209 7.77 -1.02 12.05
C TYR A 209 6.72 0.10 12.14
N ARG A 210 5.48 -0.16 11.70
CA ARG A 210 4.39 0.82 11.79
C ARG A 210 4.04 1.22 13.21
N GLN A 211 3.99 0.27 14.12
CA GLN A 211 3.71 0.55 15.54
C GLN A 211 4.77 1.44 16.18
N ASN A 212 6.00 1.38 15.66
CA ASN A 212 7.13 2.16 16.15
C ASN A 212 7.35 3.47 15.37
N ASP A 213 6.42 3.88 14.49
CA ASP A 213 6.63 5.05 13.62
C ASP A 213 6.86 6.36 14.37
N LEU A 214 6.43 6.49 15.62
CA LEU A 214 6.70 7.67 16.42
C LEU A 214 8.22 7.83 16.66
N ASP A 215 8.87 6.80 17.20
CA ASP A 215 10.29 6.81 17.54
C ASP A 215 11.15 6.27 16.39
N GLY A 216 10.61 5.34 15.62
CA GLY A 216 11.28 4.58 14.59
C GLY A 216 11.91 3.29 15.11
N THR A 217 12.24 2.40 14.20
CA THR A 217 12.94 1.14 14.48
C THR A 217 14.40 1.26 14.07
N ILE A 218 15.32 1.01 14.98
CA ILE A 218 16.76 1.09 14.71
C ILE A 218 17.26 -0.27 14.20
N VAL A 219 17.87 -0.27 12.99
CA VAL A 219 18.54 -1.44 12.40
C VAL A 219 19.94 -1.02 11.98
N ASN A 220 20.96 -1.68 12.52
CA ASN A 220 22.37 -1.38 12.28
C ASN A 220 22.72 0.12 12.41
N GLY A 221 22.14 0.80 13.42
CA GLY A 221 22.36 2.22 13.68
C GLY A 221 21.55 3.19 12.81
N ILE A 222 20.74 2.71 11.87
CA ILE A 222 19.85 3.52 11.03
C ILE A 222 18.44 3.43 11.58
N THR A 223 17.77 4.59 11.73
CA THR A 223 16.36 4.65 12.14
C THR A 223 15.45 4.56 10.93
N PHE A 224 14.55 3.59 10.94
CA PHE A 224 13.54 3.37 9.89
C PHE A 224 12.14 3.63 10.41
N LYS A 225 11.32 4.26 9.57
CA LYS A 225 9.89 4.53 9.77
C LYS A 225 9.11 4.18 8.50
N THR A 226 7.80 4.00 8.61
CA THR A 226 6.95 3.82 7.42
C THR A 226 6.51 5.16 6.81
N THR A 227 6.97 6.30 7.34
CA THR A 227 6.62 7.64 6.84
C THR A 227 7.16 7.89 5.43
N TYR A 228 6.33 8.54 4.61
CA TYR A 228 6.67 8.85 3.22
C TYR A 228 7.93 9.73 3.12
N VAL A 229 8.81 9.43 2.18
CA VAL A 229 10.09 10.10 1.88
C VAL A 229 11.10 10.02 3.03
N SER A 230 10.72 10.39 4.26
CA SER A 230 11.65 10.53 5.39
C SER A 230 11.87 9.25 6.18
N GLY A 231 11.03 8.23 5.98
CA GLY A 231 11.06 7.01 6.80
C GLY A 231 12.13 5.98 6.42
N GLY A 232 12.66 6.05 5.21
CA GLY A 232 13.72 5.16 4.74
C GLY A 232 13.29 3.77 4.31
N LEU A 233 12.08 3.31 4.65
CA LEU A 233 11.58 1.99 4.26
C LEU A 233 11.03 1.95 2.83
N PHE A 234 10.37 3.01 2.38
CA PHE A 234 9.68 3.04 1.10
C PHE A 234 10.33 4.01 0.12
N SER A 235 10.31 3.63 -1.16
CA SER A 235 10.76 4.47 -2.27
C SER A 235 9.81 5.67 -2.48
N LEU A 236 10.15 6.54 -3.44
CA LEU A 236 9.36 7.74 -3.74
C LEU A 236 7.96 7.46 -4.28
N ASP A 237 7.69 6.24 -4.68
CA ASP A 237 6.33 5.82 -5.07
C ASP A 237 5.42 5.52 -3.87
N GLY A 238 6.01 5.38 -2.68
CA GLY A 238 5.28 5.04 -1.46
C GLY A 238 4.77 3.60 -1.39
N VAL A 239 5.20 2.75 -2.32
CA VAL A 239 4.77 1.34 -2.47
C VAL A 239 5.94 0.38 -2.31
N HIS A 240 6.97 0.55 -3.13
CA HIS A 240 8.10 -0.38 -3.15
C HIS A 240 9.12 -0.09 -2.04
N PRO A 241 9.72 -1.14 -1.46
CA PRO A 241 10.80 -0.97 -0.49
C PRO A 241 12.03 -0.32 -1.11
N THR A 242 12.78 0.43 -0.30
CA THR A 242 14.11 0.91 -0.67
C THR A 242 15.14 -0.23 -0.71
N SER A 243 16.33 0.02 -1.23
CA SER A 243 17.43 -0.96 -1.20
C SER A 243 17.76 -1.42 0.23
N GLN A 244 17.78 -0.50 1.20
CA GLN A 244 17.99 -0.83 2.61
C GLN A 244 16.82 -1.63 3.19
N ALA A 245 15.58 -1.29 2.85
CA ALA A 245 14.41 -2.06 3.27
C ALA A 245 14.42 -3.48 2.69
N HIS A 246 14.93 -3.68 1.45
CA HIS A 246 15.17 -5.03 0.93
C HIS A 246 16.19 -5.80 1.76
N GLY A 247 17.23 -5.14 2.31
CA GLY A 247 18.16 -5.75 3.26
C GLY A 247 17.47 -6.20 4.55
N ILE A 248 16.55 -5.38 5.08
CA ILE A 248 15.72 -5.74 6.24
C ILE A 248 14.84 -6.95 5.93
N ILE A 249 14.16 -6.95 4.78
CA ILE A 249 13.34 -8.08 4.32
C ILE A 249 14.18 -9.35 4.18
N ALA A 250 15.37 -9.24 3.58
CA ALA A 250 16.28 -10.38 3.47
C ALA A 250 16.68 -10.95 4.84
N ASN A 251 16.84 -10.09 5.86
CA ASN A 251 17.11 -10.53 7.23
C ASN A 251 15.93 -11.30 7.86
N GLU A 252 14.69 -10.94 7.54
CA GLU A 252 13.53 -11.74 7.96
C GLU A 252 13.51 -13.12 7.29
N PHE A 253 13.89 -13.20 5.99
CA PHE A 253 14.09 -14.49 5.33
C PHE A 253 15.19 -15.31 5.99
N ILE A 254 16.36 -14.72 6.23
CA ILE A 254 17.50 -15.37 6.89
C ILE A 254 17.09 -15.91 8.27
N LYS A 255 16.38 -15.12 9.06
CA LYS A 255 15.87 -15.50 10.38
C LYS A 255 14.95 -16.74 10.29
N ALA A 256 13.98 -16.71 9.39
CA ALA A 256 13.06 -17.84 9.20
C ALA A 256 13.77 -19.10 8.69
N ILE A 257 14.70 -18.95 7.75
CA ILE A 257 15.52 -20.04 7.19
C ILE A 257 16.39 -20.67 8.28
N ASN A 258 17.11 -19.86 9.05
CA ASN A 258 17.95 -20.34 10.13
C ASN A 258 17.13 -21.10 11.18
N ALA A 259 15.98 -20.55 11.58
CA ALA A 259 15.08 -21.18 12.55
C ALA A 259 14.52 -22.52 12.04
N LYS A 260 14.09 -22.58 10.78
CA LYS A 260 13.42 -23.77 10.22
C LYS A 260 14.39 -24.90 9.89
N PHE A 261 15.56 -24.56 9.35
CA PHE A 261 16.47 -25.56 8.78
C PHE A 261 17.78 -25.72 9.59
N GLY A 262 17.95 -25.01 10.71
CA GLY A 262 19.19 -25.03 11.49
C GLY A 262 20.39 -24.43 10.73
N ALA A 263 20.12 -23.58 9.75
CA ALA A 263 21.18 -22.90 8.99
C ALA A 263 21.87 -21.85 9.87
N LYS A 264 23.05 -21.39 9.44
CA LYS A 264 23.85 -20.38 10.13
C LYS A 264 24.20 -19.22 9.21
N ILE A 265 23.20 -18.77 8.42
CA ILE A 265 23.37 -17.66 7.51
C ILE A 265 23.49 -16.40 8.34
N GLN A 266 24.54 -15.61 8.09
CA GLN A 266 24.73 -14.34 8.79
C GLN A 266 23.75 -13.28 8.28
N PRO A 267 23.14 -12.48 9.15
CA PRO A 267 22.32 -11.35 8.74
C PRO A 267 23.13 -10.33 7.91
N ILE A 268 22.44 -9.66 7.01
CA ILE A 268 22.99 -8.57 6.23
C ILE A 268 23.14 -7.34 7.12
N ASP A 269 24.29 -6.69 7.08
CA ASP A 269 24.45 -5.35 7.64
C ASP A 269 23.76 -4.33 6.71
N VAL A 270 22.59 -3.85 7.12
CA VAL A 270 21.78 -2.90 6.35
C VAL A 270 22.49 -1.55 6.17
N SER A 271 23.40 -1.18 7.10
CA SER A 271 24.18 0.06 7.00
C SER A 271 25.18 0.04 5.85
N ALA A 272 25.60 -1.15 5.41
CA ALA A 272 26.49 -1.32 4.27
C ALA A 272 25.76 -1.17 2.91
N ILE A 273 24.43 -1.17 2.90
CA ILE A 273 23.63 -0.98 1.68
C ILE A 273 23.49 0.53 1.47
N PRO A 274 23.77 1.06 0.24
CA PRO A 274 23.54 2.47 -0.05
C PRO A 274 22.10 2.86 0.28
N GLY A 275 21.95 3.89 1.12
CA GLY A 275 20.65 4.47 1.45
C GLY A 275 20.04 5.18 0.25
N SER A 276 18.74 5.41 0.29
CA SER A 276 18.10 6.30 -0.64
C SER A 276 18.79 7.67 -0.52
N LEU A 277 19.20 8.23 -1.66
CA LEU A 277 19.67 9.61 -1.69
C LEU A 277 18.52 10.47 -1.21
N TYR A 278 18.58 10.93 0.02
CA TYR A 278 17.70 11.99 0.49
C TYR A 278 17.97 13.20 -0.40
N PHE A 279 17.10 13.47 -1.33
CA PHE A 279 17.06 14.75 -1.99
C PHE A 279 16.58 15.78 -0.95
N GLN A 280 17.46 16.15 -0.03
CA GLN A 280 17.21 17.31 0.83
C GLN A 280 16.87 18.48 -0.11
N GLY A 281 15.61 18.87 -0.14
CA GLY A 281 15.17 20.10 -0.78
C GLY A 281 14.46 19.98 -2.12
N LYS A 282 14.02 18.80 -2.61
CA LYS A 282 13.34 18.71 -3.93
C LYS A 282 12.00 17.97 -3.97
N VAL A 283 11.39 17.65 -2.85
CA VAL A 283 9.95 17.38 -2.86
C VAL A 283 9.25 18.74 -2.81
N SER A 284 8.68 19.15 -3.92
CA SER A 284 7.85 20.36 -3.95
C SER A 284 6.55 20.10 -3.19
N TYR A 285 6.19 21.01 -2.29
CA TYR A 285 4.92 20.95 -1.58
C TYR A 285 4.04 22.11 -2.01
N LYS A 286 2.74 21.87 -2.17
CA LYS A 286 1.73 22.90 -2.35
C LYS A 286 0.70 22.75 -1.23
N ASN A 287 0.56 23.78 -0.42
CA ASN A 287 -0.35 23.78 0.74
C ASN A 287 -0.13 22.57 1.69
N GLY A 288 1.13 22.19 1.91
CA GLY A 288 1.49 21.06 2.77
C GLY A 288 1.40 19.67 2.12
N TYR A 289 0.97 19.58 0.86
CA TYR A 289 0.87 18.32 0.12
C TYR A 289 2.06 18.12 -0.81
N PRO A 290 2.66 16.92 -0.87
CA PRO A 290 3.72 16.63 -1.81
C PRO A 290 3.19 16.71 -3.24
N ILE A 291 3.91 17.44 -4.10
CA ILE A 291 3.65 17.43 -5.54
C ILE A 291 4.44 16.28 -6.13
N ILE A 292 3.72 15.23 -6.52
CA ILE A 292 4.31 14.07 -7.19
C ILE A 292 3.98 14.18 -8.66
N PRO A 293 4.97 14.22 -9.55
CA PRO A 293 4.72 14.20 -11.00
C PRO A 293 3.89 12.96 -11.37
N LYS A 294 2.89 13.16 -12.24
CA LYS A 294 1.97 12.08 -12.62
C LYS A 294 2.74 10.88 -13.20
N GLU A 295 3.76 11.16 -14.00
CA GLU A 295 4.59 10.15 -14.66
C GLU A 295 5.35 9.25 -13.68
N VAL A 296 5.65 9.74 -12.47
CA VAL A 296 6.31 8.94 -11.42
C VAL A 296 5.37 7.89 -10.87
N LEU A 297 4.08 8.19 -10.77
CA LEU A 297 3.08 7.28 -10.21
C LEU A 297 2.42 6.39 -11.27
N ASP A 298 2.35 6.85 -12.52
CA ASP A 298 1.75 6.08 -13.62
C ASP A 298 2.63 4.89 -14.06
N ASN A 299 3.96 4.99 -13.85
CA ASN A 299 4.93 3.95 -14.23
C ASN A 299 5.27 2.96 -13.09
N VAL A 300 4.73 3.16 -11.89
CA VAL A 300 5.09 2.39 -10.70
C VAL A 300 4.21 1.15 -10.54
N LEU A 301 3.03 1.18 -11.07
CA LEU A 301 2.02 0.20 -10.72
C LEU A 301 1.74 -0.82 -11.82
N PHE A 302 2.52 -0.84 -12.94
CA PHE A 302 2.42 -1.94 -13.97
C PHE A 302 3.05 -1.55 -15.30
#